data_c7f85abb460c9c9a4f7be9fe2d2913be
#
_entry.id   c7f85abb460c9c9a4f7be9fe2d2913be
#
_cell.length_a   1.000
_cell.length_b   1.000
_cell.length_c   1.000
_cell.angle_alpha   90.00
_cell.angle_beta   90.00
_cell.angle_gamma   90.00
#
_symmetry.space_group_name_H-M   'P 1'
#
loop_
_entity.id
_entity.type
_entity.pdbx_description
1 polymer ?
#
loop_
_entity_poly.entity_id
_entity_poly.type
_entity_poly.pdbx_seq_one_letter_code
_entity_poly.pdbx_strand_id
1 'polypeptide(L)'
;MSTTHCRWGILGAAFIARKNWQAIRDAGNATLVAVASRDLARAQAFIDECQAQVPHPAVPQAMESYEALLARTDIDAIYIPLPTGIRKEWVIRAAQAGKHVLVEKPVGCELSDVAEMVAACEKHGVQFMDGVMFMHGRRLKHLRDVVSREVGQIRHIATQFSFLSDDEFQRTNIRAHGALEPLGCLGDLGWYCLRFTLWAMQEAAPVQVTGRIHAETQQSTDAPPVPLAFSGSLTFANGANASFYCSFTAAHAQWAIVSGDKALLQVSDFVLPFSGKQTEYALTRSAFALDVCQANMHAGREIVTLDEPSNNAPGAQEVNLFQDFSALVLSGQIDASWAQISLLTQRVLDDCLLSAREGSRVVSL
;
A
#
# COMPACT_ATOMS: atom_id res chain seq x y z
N MET A 1 17.31 -29.30 -8.52
CA MET A 1 17.56 -28.84 -7.14
C MET A 1 16.46 -27.80 -6.83
N SER A 2 15.65 -28.03 -5.81
CA SER A 2 14.65 -27.00 -5.38
C SER A 2 15.43 -25.76 -4.96
N THR A 3 15.16 -24.61 -5.59
CA THR A 3 15.74 -23.34 -5.19
C THR A 3 15.14 -22.97 -3.83
N THR A 4 15.98 -22.73 -2.83
CA THR A 4 15.54 -22.33 -1.49
C THR A 4 15.20 -20.85 -1.38
N HIS A 5 15.55 -20.04 -2.40
CA HIS A 5 15.36 -18.60 -2.44
C HIS A 5 14.70 -18.18 -3.75
N CYS A 6 13.72 -17.30 -3.66
CA CYS A 6 13.18 -16.56 -4.79
C CYS A 6 14.21 -15.53 -5.28
N ARG A 7 14.48 -15.53 -6.59
CA ARG A 7 15.50 -14.69 -7.22
C ARG A 7 14.81 -13.43 -7.75
N TRP A 8 15.18 -12.28 -7.21
CA TRP A 8 14.53 -11.00 -7.47
C TRP A 8 15.28 -10.14 -8.46
N GLY A 9 14.54 -9.42 -9.30
CA GLY A 9 14.99 -8.25 -10.03
C GLY A 9 14.25 -6.99 -9.59
N ILE A 10 14.93 -5.84 -9.56
CA ILE A 10 14.30 -4.52 -9.35
C ILE A 10 14.25 -3.78 -10.68
N LEU A 11 13.07 -3.34 -11.08
CA LEU A 11 12.84 -2.65 -12.34
C LEU A 11 12.62 -1.15 -12.08
N GLY A 12 13.73 -0.43 -11.91
CA GLY A 12 13.77 1.02 -11.64
C GLY A 12 14.58 1.39 -10.39
N ALA A 13 15.52 2.32 -10.52
CA ALA A 13 16.30 2.89 -9.42
C ALA A 13 15.50 4.00 -8.69
N ALA A 14 14.34 3.64 -8.13
CA ALA A 14 13.44 4.55 -7.44
C ALA A 14 13.85 4.77 -5.96
N PHE A 15 13.40 5.88 -5.37
CA PHE A 15 13.69 6.17 -3.96
C PHE A 15 13.18 5.04 -3.03
N ILE A 16 11.93 4.58 -3.24
CA ILE A 16 11.34 3.52 -2.42
C ILE A 16 12.09 2.17 -2.57
N ALA A 17 12.74 1.93 -3.70
CA ALA A 17 13.51 0.70 -3.89
C ALA A 17 14.73 0.60 -2.95
N ARG A 18 15.26 1.72 -2.43
CA ARG A 18 16.33 1.72 -1.41
C ARG A 18 15.87 1.05 -0.10
N LYS A 19 14.66 1.37 0.34
CA LYS A 19 14.05 0.74 1.51
C LYS A 19 13.85 -0.76 1.28
N ASN A 20 13.33 -1.12 0.12
CA ASN A 20 13.03 -2.51 -0.22
C ASN A 20 14.26 -3.35 -0.57
N TRP A 21 15.39 -2.72 -0.90
CA TRP A 21 16.70 -3.36 -1.00
C TRP A 21 17.05 -4.13 0.28
N GLN A 22 16.92 -3.46 1.44
CA GLN A 22 17.16 -4.11 2.73
C GLN A 22 16.10 -5.16 3.03
N ALA A 23 14.84 -4.91 2.71
CA ALA A 23 13.76 -5.86 2.95
C ALA A 23 13.96 -7.18 2.20
N ILE A 24 14.42 -7.13 0.94
CA ILE A 24 14.76 -8.33 0.15
C ILE A 24 15.92 -9.10 0.81
N ARG A 25 16.98 -8.39 1.25
CA ARG A 25 18.12 -9.03 1.93
C ARG A 25 17.70 -9.78 3.18
N ASP A 26 16.79 -9.19 3.97
CA ASP A 26 16.43 -9.68 5.31
C ASP A 26 15.24 -10.66 5.29
N ALA A 27 14.61 -10.87 4.14
CA ALA A 27 13.46 -11.78 3.97
C ALA A 27 13.79 -13.27 4.23
N GLY A 28 15.06 -13.66 4.14
CA GLY A 28 15.54 -15.03 4.45
C GLY A 28 15.28 -16.08 3.37
N ASN A 29 14.30 -15.84 2.48
CA ASN A 29 13.96 -16.71 1.34
C ASN A 29 14.01 -15.95 0.00
N ALA A 30 14.68 -14.81 -0.04
CA ALA A 30 14.83 -13.95 -1.21
C ALA A 30 16.32 -13.67 -1.50
N THR A 31 16.66 -13.48 -2.77
CA THR A 31 17.98 -13.05 -3.21
C THR A 31 17.83 -12.02 -4.32
N LEU A 32 18.40 -10.82 -4.15
CA LEU A 32 18.42 -9.83 -5.20
C LEU A 32 19.54 -10.16 -6.21
N VAL A 33 19.16 -10.35 -7.48
CA VAL A 33 20.08 -10.77 -8.55
C VAL A 33 20.51 -9.59 -9.42
N ALA A 34 19.56 -8.68 -9.74
CA ALA A 34 19.87 -7.58 -10.65
C ALA A 34 18.95 -6.37 -10.38
N VAL A 35 19.44 -5.19 -10.78
CA VAL A 35 18.69 -3.93 -10.81
C VAL A 35 18.80 -3.34 -12.20
N ALA A 36 17.67 -2.99 -12.81
CA ALA A 36 17.64 -2.28 -14.08
C ALA A 36 17.23 -0.82 -13.91
N SER A 37 17.79 0.03 -14.74
CA SER A 37 17.36 1.41 -14.90
C SER A 37 17.33 1.78 -16.38
N ARG A 38 16.93 3.02 -16.72
CA ARG A 38 16.91 3.53 -18.08
C ARG A 38 18.30 3.64 -18.72
N ASP A 39 19.32 3.64 -17.88
CA ASP A 39 20.72 3.57 -18.26
C ASP A 39 21.52 2.78 -17.21
N LEU A 40 22.64 2.20 -17.66
CA LEU A 40 23.50 1.35 -16.84
C LEU A 40 24.14 2.11 -15.67
N ALA A 41 24.57 3.36 -15.91
CA ALA A 41 25.27 4.16 -14.90
C ALA A 41 24.35 4.47 -13.71
N ARG A 42 23.07 4.74 -13.97
CA ARG A 42 22.08 4.97 -12.93
C ARG A 42 21.77 3.68 -12.13
N ALA A 43 21.70 2.53 -12.80
CA ALA A 43 21.53 1.25 -12.13
C ALA A 43 22.75 0.95 -11.24
N GLN A 44 23.96 1.15 -11.75
CA GLN A 44 25.20 0.93 -11.00
C GLN A 44 25.31 1.87 -9.78
N ALA A 45 25.07 3.16 -9.97
CA ALA A 45 25.10 4.13 -8.86
C ALA A 45 24.10 3.78 -7.74
N PHE A 46 22.88 3.30 -8.10
CA PHE A 46 21.91 2.82 -7.12
C PHE A 46 22.44 1.61 -6.35
N ILE A 47 23.04 0.64 -7.04
CA ILE A 47 23.62 -0.56 -6.41
C ILE A 47 24.76 -0.15 -5.48
N ASP A 48 25.69 0.70 -5.94
CA ASP A 48 26.85 1.12 -5.16
C ASP A 48 26.44 1.84 -3.87
N GLU A 49 25.46 2.75 -3.96
CA GLU A 49 24.89 3.46 -2.81
C GLU A 49 24.26 2.50 -1.80
N CYS A 50 23.39 1.59 -2.27
CA CYS A 50 22.70 0.65 -1.39
C CYS A 50 23.65 -0.41 -0.81
N GLN A 51 24.60 -0.91 -1.62
CA GLN A 51 25.58 -1.89 -1.19
C GLN A 51 26.55 -1.34 -0.14
N ALA A 52 26.90 -0.06 -0.23
CA ALA A 52 27.74 0.60 0.75
C ALA A 52 27.08 0.70 2.12
N GLN A 53 25.77 0.88 2.18
CA GLN A 53 25.01 1.02 3.43
C GLN A 53 24.52 -0.32 3.97
N VAL A 54 24.00 -1.18 3.09
CA VAL A 54 23.32 -2.44 3.42
C VAL A 54 23.78 -3.53 2.44
N PRO A 55 24.97 -4.16 2.67
CA PRO A 55 25.54 -5.08 1.72
C PRO A 55 24.71 -6.37 1.59
N HIS A 56 24.44 -6.78 0.34
CA HIS A 56 24.01 -8.12 -0.01
C HIS A 56 25.25 -9.05 -0.08
N PRO A 57 25.13 -10.33 0.28
CA PRO A 57 26.24 -11.30 0.22
C PRO A 57 26.83 -11.44 -1.18
N ALA A 58 25.99 -11.39 -2.22
CA ALA A 58 26.37 -11.30 -3.62
C ALA A 58 25.89 -9.95 -4.16
N VAL A 59 26.78 -9.16 -4.74
CA VAL A 59 26.45 -7.87 -5.32
C VAL A 59 25.53 -8.06 -6.51
N PRO A 60 24.32 -7.45 -6.53
CA PRO A 60 23.42 -7.54 -7.67
C PRO A 60 24.02 -6.92 -8.92
N GLN A 61 23.68 -7.43 -10.10
CA GLN A 61 24.17 -6.91 -11.35
C GLN A 61 23.37 -5.69 -11.83
N ALA A 62 24.04 -4.64 -12.27
CA ALA A 62 23.42 -3.54 -12.98
C ALA A 62 23.03 -3.96 -14.39
N MET A 63 21.80 -3.61 -14.82
CA MET A 63 21.29 -3.87 -16.17
C MET A 63 21.02 -2.56 -16.90
N GLU A 64 21.33 -2.53 -18.18
CA GLU A 64 21.24 -1.36 -19.04
C GLU A 64 19.82 -1.00 -19.48
N SER A 65 18.89 -1.96 -19.38
CA SER A 65 17.50 -1.75 -19.76
C SER A 65 16.57 -2.68 -18.98
N TYR A 66 15.29 -2.34 -18.97
CA TYR A 66 14.26 -3.16 -18.35
C TYR A 66 14.06 -4.46 -19.11
N GLU A 67 14.14 -4.43 -20.44
CA GLU A 67 14.06 -5.60 -21.31
C GLU A 67 15.19 -6.59 -21.04
N ALA A 68 16.41 -6.10 -20.87
CA ALA A 68 17.57 -6.94 -20.55
C ALA A 68 17.38 -7.67 -19.21
N LEU A 69 16.78 -7.02 -18.20
CA LEU A 69 16.46 -7.63 -16.93
C LEU A 69 15.34 -8.70 -17.08
N LEU A 70 14.27 -8.39 -17.81
CA LEU A 70 13.17 -9.33 -18.03
C LEU A 70 13.57 -10.58 -18.83
N ALA A 71 14.57 -10.48 -19.72
CA ALA A 71 15.08 -11.58 -20.51
C ALA A 71 15.93 -12.60 -19.70
N ARG A 72 16.29 -12.28 -18.45
CA ARG A 72 17.12 -13.18 -17.61
C ARG A 72 16.32 -14.39 -17.16
N THR A 73 16.92 -15.58 -17.27
CA THR A 73 16.33 -16.85 -16.84
C THR A 73 16.63 -17.19 -15.37
N ASP A 74 17.54 -16.46 -14.74
CA ASP A 74 17.93 -16.60 -13.34
C ASP A 74 17.18 -15.63 -12.41
N ILE A 75 16.07 -15.05 -12.86
CA ILE A 75 15.17 -14.19 -12.07
C ILE A 75 13.77 -14.84 -12.08
N ASP A 76 13.16 -14.98 -10.90
CA ASP A 76 11.83 -15.54 -10.70
C ASP A 76 10.77 -14.44 -10.57
N ALA A 77 11.10 -13.38 -9.84
CA ALA A 77 10.18 -12.30 -9.49
C ALA A 77 10.76 -10.91 -9.75
N ILE A 78 9.88 -9.99 -10.11
CA ILE A 78 10.23 -8.59 -10.37
C ILE A 78 9.50 -7.68 -9.39
N TYR A 79 10.25 -6.81 -8.73
CA TYR A 79 9.71 -5.66 -8.01
C TYR A 79 9.69 -4.44 -8.92
N ILE A 80 8.52 -3.79 -9.07
CA ILE A 80 8.28 -2.69 -10.02
C ILE A 80 7.94 -1.39 -9.27
N PRO A 81 8.93 -0.58 -8.84
CA PRO A 81 8.73 0.72 -8.20
C PRO A 81 8.71 1.89 -9.20
N LEU A 82 8.15 1.67 -10.39
CA LEU A 82 8.03 2.70 -11.41
C LEU A 82 6.90 3.68 -11.12
N PRO A 83 6.92 4.91 -11.65
CA PRO A 83 5.78 5.82 -11.60
C PRO A 83 4.51 5.17 -12.17
N THR A 84 3.36 5.50 -11.61
CA THR A 84 2.07 4.85 -11.92
C THR A 84 1.73 4.97 -13.41
N GLY A 85 1.93 6.13 -14.03
CA GLY A 85 1.61 6.40 -15.43
C GLY A 85 2.37 5.57 -16.47
N ILE A 86 3.47 4.92 -16.08
CA ILE A 86 4.26 4.06 -17.00
C ILE A 86 4.29 2.59 -16.56
N ARG A 87 3.66 2.26 -15.46
CA ARG A 87 3.80 0.96 -14.76
C ARG A 87 3.11 -0.18 -15.50
N LYS A 88 1.93 0.07 -16.04
CA LYS A 88 1.08 -0.93 -16.73
C LYS A 88 1.86 -1.74 -17.77
N GLU A 89 2.56 -1.06 -18.66
CA GLU A 89 3.34 -1.71 -19.71
C GLU A 89 4.35 -2.70 -19.13
N TRP A 90 5.07 -2.31 -18.06
CA TRP A 90 6.13 -3.13 -17.51
C TRP A 90 5.62 -4.30 -16.69
N VAL A 91 4.46 -4.19 -16.04
CA VAL A 91 3.79 -5.32 -15.40
C VAL A 91 3.37 -6.36 -16.44
N ILE A 92 2.76 -5.91 -17.54
CA ILE A 92 2.34 -6.81 -18.63
C ILE A 92 3.56 -7.51 -19.26
N ARG A 93 4.63 -6.77 -19.56
CA ARG A 93 5.87 -7.34 -20.12
C ARG A 93 6.56 -8.31 -19.15
N ALA A 94 6.57 -8.02 -17.84
CA ALA A 94 7.09 -8.94 -16.83
C ALA A 94 6.29 -10.24 -16.79
N ALA A 95 4.96 -10.17 -16.80
CA ALA A 95 4.08 -11.33 -16.87
C ALA A 95 4.33 -12.17 -18.15
N GLN A 96 4.43 -11.51 -19.32
CA GLN A 96 4.74 -12.16 -20.60
C GLN A 96 6.11 -12.87 -20.60
N ALA A 97 7.08 -12.34 -19.83
CA ALA A 97 8.38 -12.95 -19.62
C ALA A 97 8.37 -14.07 -18.55
N GLY A 98 7.18 -14.46 -18.04
CA GLY A 98 7.02 -15.50 -17.02
C GLY A 98 7.53 -15.11 -15.64
N LYS A 99 7.59 -13.79 -15.34
CA LYS A 99 8.05 -13.29 -14.03
C LYS A 99 6.87 -13.02 -13.11
N HIS A 100 6.96 -13.46 -11.86
CA HIS A 100 6.02 -13.06 -10.81
C HIS A 100 6.20 -11.57 -10.50
N VAL A 101 5.11 -10.85 -10.20
CA VAL A 101 5.12 -9.38 -10.15
C VAL A 101 4.68 -8.87 -8.77
N LEU A 102 5.59 -8.18 -8.11
CA LEU A 102 5.30 -7.30 -6.99
C LEU A 102 5.35 -5.85 -7.49
N VAL A 103 4.23 -5.16 -7.49
CA VAL A 103 4.10 -3.81 -8.06
C VAL A 103 3.82 -2.78 -6.97
N GLU A 104 4.42 -1.58 -7.04
CA GLU A 104 4.11 -0.50 -6.09
C GLU A 104 2.67 0.00 -6.24
N LYS A 105 2.17 0.53 -5.11
CA LYS A 105 0.90 1.24 -5.05
C LYS A 105 1.08 2.74 -5.43
N PRO A 106 0.00 3.42 -5.90
CA PRO A 106 -1.24 2.86 -6.42
C PRO A 106 -0.94 2.01 -7.64
N VAL A 107 -1.68 0.94 -7.85
CA VAL A 107 -1.32 -0.05 -8.87
C VAL A 107 -1.41 0.51 -10.28
N GLY A 108 -2.51 1.20 -10.62
CA GLY A 108 -2.77 1.79 -11.92
C GLY A 108 -3.28 3.22 -11.82
N CYS A 109 -3.41 3.86 -12.97
CA CYS A 109 -4.05 5.17 -13.08
C CYS A 109 -5.58 5.06 -12.97
N GLU A 110 -6.13 3.93 -13.39
CA GLU A 110 -7.55 3.62 -13.39
C GLU A 110 -7.79 2.11 -13.32
N LEU A 111 -9.03 1.70 -13.05
CA LEU A 111 -9.42 0.29 -12.90
C LEU A 111 -9.07 -0.56 -14.13
N SER A 112 -9.22 -0.02 -15.33
CA SER A 112 -8.91 -0.72 -16.58
C SER A 112 -7.43 -1.11 -16.66
N ASP A 113 -6.52 -0.25 -16.20
CA ASP A 113 -5.09 -0.54 -16.13
C ASP A 113 -4.80 -1.72 -15.22
N VAL A 114 -5.41 -1.72 -14.03
CA VAL A 114 -5.23 -2.81 -13.06
C VAL A 114 -5.81 -4.12 -13.60
N ALA A 115 -6.98 -4.06 -14.24
CA ALA A 115 -7.61 -5.23 -14.83
C ALA A 115 -6.75 -5.86 -15.95
N GLU A 116 -6.14 -5.05 -16.83
CA GLU A 116 -5.23 -5.54 -17.86
C GLU A 116 -3.96 -6.16 -17.28
N MET A 117 -3.37 -5.54 -16.24
CA MET A 117 -2.19 -6.07 -15.55
C MET A 117 -2.49 -7.41 -14.89
N VAL A 118 -3.60 -7.51 -14.17
CA VAL A 118 -4.04 -8.76 -13.51
C VAL A 118 -4.32 -9.84 -14.54
N ALA A 119 -5.07 -9.53 -15.61
CA ALA A 119 -5.36 -10.48 -16.68
C ALA A 119 -4.10 -11.00 -17.39
N ALA A 120 -3.08 -10.14 -17.56
CA ALA A 120 -1.78 -10.58 -18.08
C ALA A 120 -1.08 -11.56 -17.13
N CYS A 121 -1.08 -11.29 -15.82
CA CYS A 121 -0.49 -12.18 -14.82
C CYS A 121 -1.23 -13.53 -14.77
N GLU A 122 -2.55 -13.52 -14.76
CA GLU A 122 -3.38 -14.74 -14.79
C GLU A 122 -3.12 -15.56 -16.06
N LYS A 123 -3.12 -14.92 -17.24
CA LYS A 123 -2.87 -15.57 -18.52
C LYS A 123 -1.52 -16.28 -18.58
N HIS A 124 -0.50 -15.74 -17.94
CA HIS A 124 0.86 -16.28 -17.94
C HIS A 124 1.17 -17.13 -16.69
N GLY A 125 0.19 -17.35 -15.80
CA GLY A 125 0.34 -18.18 -14.62
C GLY A 125 1.37 -17.64 -13.62
N VAL A 126 1.47 -16.32 -13.47
CA VAL A 126 2.40 -15.66 -12.54
C VAL A 126 1.65 -14.96 -11.43
N GLN A 127 2.24 -14.93 -10.23
CA GLN A 127 1.69 -14.22 -9.07
C GLN A 127 1.72 -12.71 -9.31
N PHE A 128 0.58 -12.06 -9.04
CA PHE A 128 0.45 -10.61 -8.91
C PHE A 128 0.24 -10.24 -7.44
N MET A 129 0.90 -9.18 -6.96
CA MET A 129 0.68 -8.59 -5.64
C MET A 129 1.08 -7.12 -5.66
N ASP A 130 0.36 -6.27 -4.91
CA ASP A 130 0.76 -4.88 -4.72
C ASP A 130 1.57 -4.66 -3.43
N GLY A 131 2.43 -3.63 -3.44
CA GLY A 131 3.39 -3.32 -2.38
C GLY A 131 2.78 -2.64 -1.14
N VAL A 132 1.63 -3.11 -0.66
CA VAL A 132 1.00 -2.56 0.55
C VAL A 132 1.55 -3.26 1.79
N MET A 133 2.68 -2.80 2.28
CA MET A 133 3.49 -3.46 3.30
C MET A 133 2.74 -3.73 4.61
N PHE A 134 1.84 -2.84 5.08
CA PHE A 134 1.15 -3.05 6.36
C PHE A 134 0.24 -4.29 6.35
N MET A 135 -0.19 -4.77 5.18
CA MET A 135 -0.95 -6.01 5.04
C MET A 135 -0.18 -7.26 5.51
N HIS A 136 1.16 -7.16 5.57
CA HIS A 136 2.07 -8.22 6.00
C HIS A 136 2.54 -8.06 7.45
N GLY A 137 2.06 -7.02 8.15
CA GLY A 137 2.36 -6.76 9.55
C GLY A 137 1.75 -7.81 10.49
N ARG A 138 2.48 -8.14 11.55
CA ARG A 138 1.98 -9.03 12.62
C ARG A 138 0.80 -8.39 13.34
N ARG A 139 0.88 -7.07 13.57
CA ARG A 139 -0.22 -6.30 14.16
C ARG A 139 -1.50 -6.46 13.37
N LEU A 140 -1.47 -6.34 12.04
CA LEU A 140 -2.67 -6.46 11.23
C LEU A 140 -3.26 -7.88 11.29
N LYS A 141 -2.41 -8.91 11.27
CA LYS A 141 -2.84 -10.30 11.46
C LYS A 141 -3.55 -10.49 12.81
N HIS A 142 -2.98 -9.93 13.90
CA HIS A 142 -3.59 -9.94 15.23
C HIS A 142 -4.90 -9.15 15.29
N LEU A 143 -4.96 -7.97 14.68
CA LEU A 143 -6.14 -7.12 14.67
C LEU A 143 -7.35 -7.76 13.97
N ARG A 144 -7.16 -8.72 13.08
CA ARG A 144 -8.28 -9.47 12.45
C ARG A 144 -9.13 -10.18 13.51
N ASP A 145 -8.48 -10.81 14.48
CA ASP A 145 -9.16 -11.47 15.60
C ASP A 145 -9.78 -10.45 16.56
N VAL A 146 -9.09 -9.37 16.86
CA VAL A 146 -9.59 -8.28 17.73
C VAL A 146 -10.84 -7.64 17.12
N VAL A 147 -10.84 -7.31 15.84
CA VAL A 147 -12.00 -6.72 15.16
C VAL A 147 -13.18 -7.66 15.22
N SER A 148 -12.99 -8.95 14.96
CA SER A 148 -14.09 -9.92 14.94
C SER A 148 -14.68 -10.21 16.32
N ARG A 149 -13.86 -10.27 17.38
CA ARG A 149 -14.28 -10.72 18.73
C ARG A 149 -14.57 -9.57 19.69
N GLU A 150 -13.71 -8.53 19.66
CA GLU A 150 -13.70 -7.48 20.68
C GLU A 150 -14.43 -6.21 20.23
N VAL A 151 -14.31 -5.83 18.93
CA VAL A 151 -14.99 -4.65 18.39
C VAL A 151 -16.46 -4.94 18.13
N GLY A 152 -16.79 -6.19 17.78
CA GLY A 152 -18.15 -6.61 17.46
C GLY A 152 -18.60 -6.20 16.06
N GLN A 153 -19.89 -5.86 15.89
CA GLN A 153 -20.39 -5.42 14.60
C GLN A 153 -19.86 -4.00 14.28
N ILE A 154 -19.07 -3.89 13.22
CA ILE A 154 -18.53 -2.58 12.78
C ILE A 154 -19.68 -1.66 12.40
N ARG A 155 -19.65 -0.43 12.90
CA ARG A 155 -20.60 0.65 12.62
C ARG A 155 -19.96 1.76 11.82
N HIS A 156 -18.73 2.17 12.18
CA HIS A 156 -18.01 3.23 11.52
C HIS A 156 -16.51 2.94 11.46
N ILE A 157 -15.88 3.31 10.35
CA ILE A 157 -14.43 3.31 10.19
C ILE A 157 -13.99 4.72 9.83
N ALA A 158 -12.93 5.23 10.46
CA ALA A 158 -12.32 6.49 10.07
C ALA A 158 -10.81 6.30 9.90
N THR A 159 -10.25 6.82 8.81
CA THR A 159 -8.82 6.74 8.52
C THR A 159 -8.28 8.08 8.04
N GLN A 160 -7.03 8.38 8.41
CA GLN A 160 -6.32 9.52 7.86
C GLN A 160 -4.87 9.14 7.56
N PHE A 161 -4.40 9.56 6.40
CA PHE A 161 -2.98 9.58 6.10
C PHE A 161 -2.62 10.92 5.42
N SER A 162 -1.73 11.67 6.05
CA SER A 162 -1.33 13.00 5.59
C SER A 162 0.10 13.33 5.98
N PHE A 163 0.73 14.21 5.22
CA PHE A 163 1.94 14.91 5.59
C PHE A 163 1.95 16.31 4.96
N LEU A 164 2.68 17.23 5.58
CA LEU A 164 2.84 18.57 5.03
C LEU A 164 4.00 18.57 4.04
N SER A 165 3.70 18.78 2.77
CA SER A 165 4.67 19.04 1.71
C SER A 165 5.03 20.53 1.65
N ASP A 166 6.23 20.83 1.19
CA ASP A 166 6.65 22.18 0.86
C ASP A 166 6.29 22.56 -0.59
N ASP A 167 6.54 23.81 -0.95
CA ASP A 167 6.29 24.33 -2.31
C ASP A 167 7.18 23.66 -3.35
N GLU A 168 8.38 23.22 -2.99
CA GLU A 168 9.29 22.51 -3.88
C GLU A 168 8.74 21.14 -4.26
N PHE A 169 8.23 20.39 -3.26
CA PHE A 169 7.55 19.12 -3.50
C PHE A 169 6.40 19.30 -4.50
N GLN A 170 5.54 20.29 -4.31
CA GLN A 170 4.39 20.51 -5.19
C GLN A 170 4.80 20.86 -6.63
N ARG A 171 5.96 21.51 -6.82
CA ARG A 171 6.44 21.91 -8.13
C ARG A 171 7.27 20.83 -8.84
N THR A 172 7.96 19.97 -8.13
CA THR A 172 9.00 19.10 -8.72
C THR A 172 8.80 17.62 -8.44
N ASN A 173 8.03 17.24 -7.41
CA ASN A 173 7.87 15.83 -7.06
C ASN A 173 6.94 15.13 -8.05
N ILE A 174 7.27 13.89 -8.40
CA ILE A 174 6.46 13.08 -9.31
C ILE A 174 5.04 12.84 -8.78
N ARG A 175 4.84 12.84 -7.46
CA ARG A 175 3.52 12.65 -6.82
C ARG A 175 2.55 13.81 -7.06
N ALA A 176 3.07 14.94 -7.51
CA ALA A 176 2.29 16.10 -7.93
C ALA A 176 2.27 16.27 -9.47
N HIS A 177 2.72 15.26 -10.25
CA HIS A 177 2.81 15.32 -11.69
C HIS A 177 1.68 14.50 -12.35
N GLY A 178 0.74 15.17 -13.01
CA GLY A 178 -0.49 14.59 -13.52
C GLY A 178 -0.34 13.45 -14.54
N ALA A 179 0.76 13.36 -15.29
CA ALA A 179 1.00 12.26 -16.21
C ALA A 179 1.69 11.05 -15.55
N LEU A 180 2.46 11.27 -14.48
CA LEU A 180 3.19 10.20 -13.79
C LEU A 180 2.42 9.64 -12.60
N GLU A 181 1.75 10.50 -11.84
CA GLU A 181 0.97 10.15 -10.66
C GLU A 181 -0.39 10.90 -10.66
N PRO A 182 -1.30 10.56 -11.61
CA PRO A 182 -2.52 11.33 -11.84
C PRO A 182 -3.48 11.36 -10.65
N LEU A 183 -3.34 10.43 -9.72
CA LEU A 183 -4.19 10.30 -8.54
C LEU A 183 -3.70 11.15 -7.35
N GLY A 184 -2.49 11.75 -7.40
CA GLY A 184 -1.95 12.62 -6.36
C GLY A 184 -2.01 12.01 -4.95
N CYS A 185 -2.47 12.78 -3.96
CA CYS A 185 -2.60 12.30 -2.58
C CYS A 185 -3.62 11.16 -2.42
N LEU A 186 -4.65 11.11 -3.27
CA LEU A 186 -5.63 10.03 -3.25
C LEU A 186 -4.98 8.68 -3.60
N GLY A 187 -4.13 8.64 -4.65
CA GLY A 187 -3.38 7.44 -5.00
C GLY A 187 -2.26 7.13 -4.01
N ASP A 188 -1.46 8.14 -3.62
CA ASP A 188 -0.30 7.90 -2.75
C ASP A 188 -0.68 7.53 -1.31
N LEU A 189 -1.62 8.24 -0.71
CA LEU A 189 -2.02 8.11 0.69
C LEU A 189 -3.41 7.48 0.86
N GLY A 190 -4.37 7.87 0.01
CA GLY A 190 -5.74 7.37 0.06
C GLY A 190 -5.82 5.86 -0.22
N TRP A 191 -4.92 5.30 -1.03
CA TRP A 191 -4.79 3.86 -1.24
C TRP A 191 -4.70 3.09 0.07
N TYR A 192 -3.87 3.55 1.01
CA TYR A 192 -3.73 2.91 2.31
C TYR A 192 -4.99 3.03 3.17
N CYS A 193 -5.63 4.21 3.16
CA CYS A 193 -6.88 4.45 3.88
C CYS A 193 -7.99 3.51 3.39
N LEU A 194 -8.16 3.40 2.07
CA LEU A 194 -9.14 2.52 1.44
C LEU A 194 -8.80 1.04 1.69
N ARG A 195 -7.53 0.65 1.52
CA ARG A 195 -7.08 -0.73 1.77
C ARG A 195 -7.35 -1.17 3.21
N PHE A 196 -7.07 -0.32 4.21
CA PHE A 196 -7.37 -0.63 5.61
C PHE A 196 -8.89 -0.77 5.83
N THR A 197 -9.68 0.13 5.25
CA THR A 197 -11.15 0.08 5.36
C THR A 197 -11.71 -1.21 4.76
N LEU A 198 -11.29 -1.58 3.55
CA LEU A 198 -11.72 -2.82 2.89
C LEU A 198 -11.27 -4.06 3.65
N TRP A 199 -10.03 -4.07 4.17
CA TRP A 199 -9.56 -5.14 5.05
C TRP A 199 -10.42 -5.29 6.30
N ALA A 200 -10.76 -4.19 7.00
CA ALA A 200 -11.59 -4.22 8.19
C ALA A 200 -13.02 -4.72 7.89
N MET A 201 -13.54 -4.41 6.71
CA MET A 201 -14.83 -4.87 6.20
C MET A 201 -14.78 -6.26 5.54
N GLN A 202 -13.68 -7.03 5.76
CA GLN A 202 -13.49 -8.39 5.18
C GLN A 202 -13.63 -8.39 3.66
N GLU A 203 -13.08 -7.36 3.02
CA GLU A 203 -13.07 -7.18 1.57
C GLU A 203 -14.46 -7.03 0.93
N ALA A 204 -15.47 -6.72 1.74
CA ALA A 204 -16.79 -6.36 1.21
C ALA A 204 -16.69 -5.05 0.40
N ALA A 205 -17.27 -5.04 -0.79
CA ALA A 205 -17.40 -3.83 -1.59
C ALA A 205 -18.41 -2.86 -0.93
N PRO A 206 -18.14 -1.55 -0.90
CA PRO A 206 -19.16 -0.57 -0.54
C PRO A 206 -20.26 -0.56 -1.61
N VAL A 207 -21.48 -0.20 -1.23
CA VAL A 207 -22.60 -0.03 -2.16
C VAL A 207 -22.71 1.39 -2.70
N GLN A 208 -22.14 2.36 -1.97
CA GLN A 208 -22.11 3.77 -2.36
C GLN A 208 -20.83 4.43 -1.85
N VAL A 209 -20.31 5.38 -2.63
CA VAL A 209 -19.19 6.23 -2.24
C VAL A 209 -19.48 7.70 -2.57
N THR A 210 -18.81 8.58 -1.83
CA THR A 210 -18.68 10.00 -2.17
C THR A 210 -17.22 10.42 -2.02
N GLY A 211 -16.81 11.40 -2.83
CA GLY A 211 -15.48 11.97 -2.77
C GLY A 211 -15.52 13.49 -2.87
N ARG A 212 -14.50 14.15 -2.32
CA ARG A 212 -14.32 15.60 -2.43
C ARG A 212 -12.85 15.98 -2.50
N ILE A 213 -12.50 16.74 -3.53
CA ILE A 213 -11.20 17.38 -3.65
C ILE A 213 -11.24 18.69 -2.88
N HIS A 214 -10.29 18.91 -1.97
CA HIS A 214 -10.16 20.14 -1.18
C HIS A 214 -9.08 21.08 -1.71
N ALA A 215 -8.03 20.50 -2.32
CA ALA A 215 -6.94 21.23 -2.95
C ALA A 215 -6.35 20.41 -4.10
N GLU A 216 -5.91 21.09 -5.13
CA GLU A 216 -5.24 20.52 -6.31
C GLU A 216 -4.01 21.32 -6.67
N THR A 217 -3.09 20.70 -7.41
CA THR A 217 -1.97 21.37 -8.07
C THR A 217 -1.86 20.92 -9.51
N GLN A 218 -1.25 21.75 -10.34
CA GLN A 218 -0.94 21.46 -11.74
C GLN A 218 0.46 21.94 -12.03
N GLN A 219 1.40 21.00 -12.19
CA GLN A 219 2.81 21.32 -12.48
C GLN A 219 3.04 21.79 -13.91
N SER A 220 2.19 21.39 -14.86
CA SER A 220 2.29 21.75 -16.27
C SER A 220 0.89 21.93 -16.85
N THR A 221 0.73 22.87 -17.78
CA THR A 221 -0.52 23.06 -18.52
C THR A 221 -0.88 21.87 -19.40
N ASP A 222 0.10 21.04 -19.74
CA ASP A 222 -0.07 19.85 -20.60
C ASP A 222 -0.45 18.59 -19.80
N ALA A 223 -0.46 18.66 -18.48
CA ALA A 223 -0.84 17.55 -17.59
C ALA A 223 -2.08 17.93 -16.76
N PRO A 224 -2.98 16.97 -16.47
CA PRO A 224 -4.15 17.23 -15.62
C PRO A 224 -3.73 17.62 -14.20
N PRO A 225 -4.57 18.41 -13.49
CA PRO A 225 -4.36 18.69 -12.09
C PRO A 225 -4.51 17.42 -11.24
N VAL A 226 -3.74 17.34 -10.15
CA VAL A 226 -3.76 16.23 -9.20
C VAL A 226 -4.22 16.67 -7.82
N PRO A 227 -4.97 15.84 -7.09
CA PRO A 227 -5.40 16.15 -5.73
C PRO A 227 -4.21 16.29 -4.78
N LEU A 228 -4.17 17.40 -4.02
CA LEU A 228 -3.25 17.61 -2.88
C LEU A 228 -3.94 17.30 -1.56
N ALA A 229 -5.27 17.46 -1.49
CA ALA A 229 -6.07 17.11 -0.32
C ALA A 229 -7.44 16.56 -0.77
N PHE A 230 -7.80 15.41 -0.20
CA PHE A 230 -9.00 14.67 -0.60
C PHE A 230 -9.67 14.04 0.63
N SER A 231 -11.01 13.99 0.61
CA SER A 231 -11.78 13.19 1.56
C SER A 231 -12.85 12.36 0.83
N GLY A 232 -13.24 11.26 1.44
CA GLY A 232 -14.33 10.45 0.92
C GLY A 232 -15.07 9.69 2.00
N SER A 233 -16.26 9.21 1.65
CA SER A 233 -17.06 8.32 2.50
C SER A 233 -17.59 7.14 1.69
N LEU A 234 -17.76 6.01 2.40
CA LEU A 234 -18.22 4.75 1.87
C LEU A 234 -19.41 4.26 2.71
N THR A 235 -20.40 3.67 2.06
CA THR A 235 -21.53 3.00 2.72
C THR A 235 -21.54 1.53 2.31
N PHE A 236 -21.73 0.65 3.27
CA PHE A 236 -21.75 -0.81 3.06
C PHE A 236 -23.17 -1.38 3.18
N ALA A 237 -23.43 -2.51 2.53
CA ALA A 237 -24.74 -3.15 2.51
C ALA A 237 -25.29 -3.50 3.91
N ASN A 238 -24.41 -3.76 4.88
CA ASN A 238 -24.79 -4.05 6.27
C ASN A 238 -25.09 -2.82 7.12
N GLY A 239 -25.11 -1.61 6.53
CA GLY A 239 -25.34 -0.34 7.18
C GLY A 239 -24.10 0.30 7.84
N ALA A 240 -22.95 -0.36 7.80
CA ALA A 240 -21.69 0.25 8.21
C ALA A 240 -21.30 1.37 7.25
N ASN A 241 -20.57 2.35 7.75
CA ASN A 241 -20.02 3.42 6.93
C ASN A 241 -18.54 3.66 7.23
N ALA A 242 -17.83 4.28 6.30
CA ALA A 242 -16.45 4.68 6.50
C ALA A 242 -16.20 6.09 5.97
N SER A 243 -15.20 6.75 6.54
CA SER A 243 -14.70 8.04 6.08
C SER A 243 -13.18 8.03 6.05
N PHE A 244 -12.59 8.75 5.08
CA PHE A 244 -11.15 8.91 5.02
C PHE A 244 -10.75 10.32 4.61
N TYR A 245 -9.56 10.71 5.03
CA TYR A 245 -8.89 11.94 4.61
C TYR A 245 -7.44 11.64 4.25
N CYS A 246 -6.99 12.13 3.10
CA CYS A 246 -5.60 12.04 2.69
C CYS A 246 -5.11 13.38 2.13
N SER A 247 -3.85 13.77 2.46
CA SER A 247 -3.40 15.11 2.12
C SER A 247 -1.88 15.25 2.13
N PHE A 248 -1.37 16.01 1.15
CA PHE A 248 0.00 16.56 1.13
C PHE A 248 0.09 17.95 1.77
N THR A 249 -1.01 18.49 2.31
CA THR A 249 -1.08 19.87 2.85
C THR A 249 -1.47 19.93 4.32
N ALA A 250 -1.52 18.79 5.01
CA ALA A 250 -1.82 18.71 6.43
C ALA A 250 -0.63 18.12 7.21
N ALA A 251 -0.57 18.37 8.51
CA ALA A 251 0.44 17.78 9.39
C ALA A 251 0.46 16.25 9.27
N HIS A 252 1.62 15.64 9.59
CA HIS A 252 1.76 14.19 9.52
C HIS A 252 0.78 13.49 10.46
N ALA A 253 -0.05 12.64 9.89
CA ALA A 253 -0.98 11.77 10.59
C ALA A 253 -1.17 10.48 9.80
N GLN A 254 -1.30 9.36 10.50
CA GLN A 254 -1.50 8.05 9.89
C GLN A 254 -2.28 7.12 10.84
N TRP A 255 -3.48 7.52 11.17
CA TRP A 255 -4.30 6.80 12.13
C TRP A 255 -5.50 6.12 11.49
N ALA A 256 -5.95 5.04 12.13
CA ALA A 256 -7.17 4.31 11.79
C ALA A 256 -8.00 4.05 13.05
N ILE A 257 -9.31 4.21 12.93
CA ILE A 257 -10.30 3.95 13.98
C ILE A 257 -11.35 3.01 13.43
N VAL A 258 -11.67 1.94 14.18
CA VAL A 258 -12.79 1.04 13.89
C VAL A 258 -13.74 1.05 15.08
N SER A 259 -14.93 1.61 14.90
CA SER A 259 -15.98 1.72 15.90
C SER A 259 -17.01 0.63 15.68
N GLY A 260 -17.16 -0.26 16.65
CA GLY A 260 -18.18 -1.29 16.67
C GLY A 260 -19.21 -1.11 17.78
N ASP A 261 -20.07 -2.11 17.95
CA ASP A 261 -21.11 -2.10 18.97
C ASP A 261 -20.62 -2.53 20.36
N LYS A 262 -19.35 -3.05 20.46
CA LYS A 262 -18.76 -3.47 21.73
C LYS A 262 -17.58 -2.62 22.16
N ALA A 263 -16.76 -2.15 21.20
CA ALA A 263 -15.55 -1.40 21.49
C ALA A 263 -15.14 -0.49 20.32
N LEU A 264 -14.24 0.43 20.63
CA LEU A 264 -13.53 1.28 19.68
C LEU A 264 -12.06 0.82 19.61
N LEU A 265 -11.62 0.42 18.43
CA LEU A 265 -10.22 0.14 18.12
C LEU A 265 -9.56 1.39 17.53
N GLN A 266 -8.36 1.76 17.99
CA GLN A 266 -7.56 2.86 17.48
C GLN A 266 -6.13 2.41 17.20
N VAL A 267 -5.61 2.74 16.00
CA VAL A 267 -4.22 2.53 15.59
C VAL A 267 -3.65 3.87 15.15
N SER A 268 -2.58 4.34 15.77
CA SER A 268 -2.03 5.68 15.55
C SER A 268 -1.04 5.76 14.38
N ASP A 269 -0.56 4.61 13.91
CA ASP A 269 0.54 4.47 12.96
C ASP A 269 0.31 3.26 12.02
N PHE A 270 -0.90 3.16 11.45
CA PHE A 270 -1.31 1.94 10.74
C PHE A 270 -0.53 1.66 9.46
N VAL A 271 0.09 2.68 8.85
CA VAL A 271 0.87 2.55 7.61
C VAL A 271 2.35 2.32 7.90
N LEU A 272 2.97 3.24 8.65
CA LEU A 272 4.38 3.24 8.99
C LEU A 272 4.51 3.21 10.51
N PRO A 273 4.79 2.05 11.12
CA PRO A 273 4.95 1.96 12.56
C PRO A 273 5.98 2.94 13.09
N PHE A 274 5.69 3.58 14.21
CA PHE A 274 6.65 4.44 14.90
C PHE A 274 7.92 3.67 15.23
N SER A 275 9.07 4.38 15.20
CA SER A 275 10.38 3.75 15.41
C SER A 275 10.45 3.00 16.73
N GLY A 276 10.75 1.72 16.69
CA GLY A 276 10.83 0.86 17.88
C GLY A 276 10.88 -0.62 17.54
N LYS A 277 10.80 -1.42 18.58
CA LYS A 277 10.75 -2.89 18.50
C LYS A 277 9.33 -3.43 18.68
N GLN A 278 8.38 -2.55 18.94
CA GLN A 278 7.00 -2.89 19.27
C GLN A 278 6.05 -1.96 18.52
N THR A 279 4.88 -2.48 18.19
CA THR A 279 3.73 -1.73 17.70
C THR A 279 2.58 -1.82 18.71
N GLU A 280 1.69 -0.85 18.71
CA GLU A 280 0.57 -0.82 19.64
C GLU A 280 -0.77 -0.49 18.96
N TYR A 281 -1.84 -0.80 19.67
CA TYR A 281 -3.18 -0.29 19.41
C TYR A 281 -3.91 -0.06 20.73
N ALA A 282 -4.92 0.80 20.71
CA ALA A 282 -5.81 1.00 21.85
C ALA A 282 -7.17 0.38 21.59
N LEU A 283 -7.71 -0.29 22.60
CA LEU A 283 -9.08 -0.78 22.62
C LEU A 283 -9.84 -0.07 23.74
N THR A 284 -10.93 0.60 23.40
CA THR A 284 -11.68 1.44 24.34
C THR A 284 -13.11 0.94 24.48
N ARG A 285 -13.54 0.72 25.72
CA ARG A 285 -14.90 0.33 26.12
C ARG A 285 -15.41 1.37 27.11
N SER A 286 -15.71 2.58 26.62
CA SER A 286 -16.22 3.66 27.48
C SER A 286 -17.62 3.38 27.97
N ALA A 287 -17.90 3.71 29.22
CA ALA A 287 -19.21 3.57 29.83
C ALA A 287 -19.63 4.85 30.53
N PHE A 288 -20.88 5.28 30.25
CA PHE A 288 -21.52 6.36 30.99
C PHE A 288 -22.34 5.76 32.13
N ALA A 289 -22.08 6.21 33.36
CA ALA A 289 -22.81 5.80 34.55
C ALA A 289 -23.52 7.02 35.14
N LEU A 290 -24.82 6.87 35.41
CA LEU A 290 -25.62 7.86 36.08
C LEU A 290 -26.16 7.22 37.40
N ASP A 291 -25.80 7.83 38.53
CA ASP A 291 -26.33 7.45 39.85
C ASP A 291 -26.94 8.71 40.47
N VAL A 292 -28.27 8.73 40.53
CA VAL A 292 -29.12 9.83 40.99
C VAL A 292 -28.69 11.17 40.36
N CYS A 293 -27.84 11.97 41.04
CA CYS A 293 -27.36 13.27 40.58
C CYS A 293 -25.90 13.25 40.11
N GLN A 294 -25.24 12.10 40.12
CA GLN A 294 -23.84 11.95 39.71
C GLN A 294 -23.75 11.30 38.35
N ALA A 295 -23.16 12.01 37.40
CA ALA A 295 -22.93 11.52 36.05
C ALA A 295 -21.41 11.38 35.81
N ASN A 296 -20.96 10.16 35.47
CA ASN A 296 -19.57 9.87 35.28
C ASN A 296 -19.33 9.15 33.94
N MET A 297 -18.24 9.51 33.25
CA MET A 297 -17.77 8.83 32.05
C MET A 297 -16.51 8.03 32.38
N HIS A 298 -16.56 6.73 32.24
CA HIS A 298 -15.42 5.83 32.44
C HIS A 298 -14.77 5.53 31.10
N ALA A 299 -13.46 5.77 30.98
CA ALA A 299 -12.74 5.66 29.71
C ALA A 299 -12.60 4.20 29.24
N GLY A 300 -12.39 3.23 30.15
CA GLY A 300 -12.25 1.81 29.80
C GLY A 300 -11.21 1.54 28.69
N ARG A 301 -10.09 2.30 28.68
CA ARG A 301 -9.08 2.22 27.63
C ARG A 301 -7.97 1.23 28.01
N GLU A 302 -7.69 0.30 27.10
CA GLU A 302 -6.61 -0.68 27.14
C GLU A 302 -5.64 -0.40 26.02
N ILE A 303 -4.34 -0.42 26.28
CA ILE A 303 -3.28 -0.35 25.27
C ILE A 303 -2.66 -1.74 25.18
N VAL A 304 -2.67 -2.29 23.96
CA VAL A 304 -2.07 -3.59 23.68
C VAL A 304 -0.83 -3.39 22.84
N THR A 305 0.29 -3.95 23.29
CA THR A 305 1.60 -3.86 22.65
C THR A 305 1.95 -5.22 22.04
N LEU A 306 2.51 -5.22 20.85
CA LEU A 306 2.93 -6.41 20.12
C LEU A 306 4.44 -6.30 19.77
N ASP A 307 5.14 -7.42 19.87
CA ASP A 307 6.55 -7.50 19.43
C ASP A 307 6.57 -7.55 17.89
N GLU A 308 6.65 -6.38 17.30
CA GLU A 308 6.79 -6.16 15.86
C GLU A 308 7.70 -4.95 15.65
N PRO A 309 8.90 -5.15 15.09
CA PRO A 309 9.80 -4.04 14.86
C PRO A 309 9.28 -3.13 13.74
N SER A 310 9.51 -1.83 13.93
CA SER A 310 9.33 -0.87 12.84
C SER A 310 10.42 -1.06 11.78
N ASN A 311 10.12 -0.66 10.57
CA ASN A 311 10.99 -0.58 9.37
C ASN A 311 12.37 -1.25 9.45
N ASN A 312 12.76 -1.94 8.40
CA ASN A 312 14.13 -2.41 8.12
C ASN A 312 14.75 -3.40 9.13
N ALA A 313 14.00 -3.93 10.07
CA ALA A 313 14.45 -5.01 10.94
C ALA A 313 13.86 -6.36 10.48
N PRO A 314 14.53 -7.48 10.71
CA PRO A 314 13.94 -8.79 10.49
C PRO A 314 12.58 -8.92 11.19
N GLY A 315 11.54 -9.27 10.44
CA GLY A 315 10.17 -9.34 10.93
C GLY A 315 9.36 -8.03 10.84
N ALA A 316 9.95 -6.95 10.33
CA ALA A 316 9.20 -5.75 9.94
C ALA A 316 8.26 -6.04 8.77
N GLN A 317 7.21 -5.24 8.64
CA GLN A 317 6.17 -5.43 7.61
C GLN A 317 6.72 -5.47 6.18
N GLU A 318 7.74 -4.68 5.86
CA GLU A 318 8.39 -4.68 4.54
C GLU A 318 9.16 -5.98 4.27
N VAL A 319 9.86 -6.48 5.28
CA VAL A 319 10.58 -7.76 5.20
C VAL A 319 9.58 -8.90 5.03
N ASN A 320 8.49 -8.87 5.78
CA ASN A 320 7.43 -9.87 5.69
C ASN A 320 6.74 -9.85 4.31
N LEU A 321 6.56 -8.68 3.69
CA LEU A 321 6.02 -8.56 2.32
C LEU A 321 6.86 -9.38 1.33
N PHE A 322 8.19 -9.18 1.31
CA PHE A 322 9.06 -9.93 0.42
C PHE A 322 9.18 -11.42 0.81
N GLN A 323 9.12 -11.73 2.09
CA GLN A 323 9.11 -13.10 2.59
C GLN A 323 7.84 -13.85 2.15
N ASP A 324 6.66 -13.25 2.37
CA ASP A 324 5.37 -13.85 2.02
C ASP A 324 5.25 -14.03 0.50
N PHE A 325 5.64 -13.00 -0.29
CA PHE A 325 5.63 -13.10 -1.75
C PHE A 325 6.60 -14.17 -2.26
N SER A 326 7.83 -14.21 -1.74
CA SER A 326 8.81 -15.23 -2.12
C SER A 326 8.34 -16.64 -1.78
N ALA A 327 7.64 -16.81 -0.64
CA ALA A 327 7.06 -18.10 -0.26
C ALA A 327 5.98 -18.56 -1.24
N LEU A 328 5.11 -17.65 -1.72
CA LEU A 328 4.12 -17.95 -2.76
C LEU A 328 4.81 -18.40 -4.06
N VAL A 329 5.81 -17.65 -4.53
CA VAL A 329 6.56 -18.02 -5.75
C VAL A 329 7.20 -19.38 -5.62
N LEU A 330 7.88 -19.66 -4.51
CA LEU A 330 8.58 -20.94 -4.26
C LEU A 330 7.61 -22.11 -4.10
N SER A 331 6.38 -21.87 -3.65
CA SER A 331 5.35 -22.91 -3.53
C SER A 331 4.76 -23.33 -4.89
N GLY A 332 4.91 -22.50 -5.93
CA GLY A 332 4.26 -22.66 -7.22
C GLY A 332 2.75 -22.44 -7.18
N GLN A 333 2.20 -21.90 -6.09
CA GLN A 333 0.79 -21.58 -5.95
C GLN A 333 0.54 -20.13 -6.31
N ILE A 334 -0.65 -19.84 -6.84
CA ILE A 334 -1.14 -18.49 -7.12
C ILE A 334 -2.22 -18.15 -6.11
N ASP A 335 -2.04 -17.06 -5.39
CA ASP A 335 -3.06 -16.47 -4.53
C ASP A 335 -3.74 -15.28 -5.24
N ALA A 336 -4.91 -15.53 -5.78
CA ALA A 336 -5.69 -14.55 -6.51
C ALA A 336 -6.29 -13.44 -5.62
N SER A 337 -6.33 -13.62 -4.30
CA SER A 337 -6.91 -12.64 -3.38
C SER A 337 -6.17 -11.30 -3.43
N TRP A 338 -4.86 -11.30 -3.67
CA TRP A 338 -4.08 -10.08 -3.83
C TRP A 338 -4.47 -9.26 -5.06
N ALA A 339 -4.74 -9.93 -6.18
CA ALA A 339 -5.25 -9.27 -7.38
C ALA A 339 -6.67 -8.72 -7.15
N GLN A 340 -7.55 -9.49 -6.51
CA GLN A 340 -8.92 -9.10 -6.22
C GLN A 340 -9.00 -7.86 -5.31
N ILE A 341 -8.22 -7.82 -4.23
CA ILE A 341 -8.24 -6.67 -3.32
C ILE A 341 -7.61 -5.43 -3.98
N SER A 342 -6.63 -5.59 -4.88
CA SER A 342 -6.06 -4.48 -5.65
C SER A 342 -7.08 -3.89 -6.63
N LEU A 343 -7.83 -4.74 -7.36
CA LEU A 343 -8.93 -4.33 -8.24
C LEU A 343 -10.03 -3.60 -7.45
N LEU A 344 -10.45 -4.15 -6.32
CA LEU A 344 -11.47 -3.51 -5.48
C LEU A 344 -11.00 -2.16 -4.93
N THR A 345 -9.74 -2.08 -4.47
CA THR A 345 -9.18 -0.82 -3.97
C THR A 345 -9.15 0.25 -5.06
N GLN A 346 -8.70 -0.10 -6.27
CA GLN A 346 -8.68 0.82 -7.41
C GLN A 346 -10.08 1.27 -7.79
N ARG A 347 -11.04 0.34 -7.89
CA ARG A 347 -12.44 0.66 -8.21
C ARG A 347 -13.03 1.68 -7.24
N VAL A 348 -12.89 1.43 -5.94
CA VAL A 348 -13.41 2.34 -4.91
C VAL A 348 -12.73 3.71 -4.99
N LEU A 349 -11.43 3.74 -5.29
CA LEU A 349 -10.66 4.96 -5.47
C LEU A 349 -11.16 5.76 -6.69
N ASP A 350 -11.34 5.10 -7.83
CA ASP A 350 -11.83 5.72 -9.06
C ASP A 350 -13.25 6.29 -8.89
N ASP A 351 -14.14 5.53 -8.23
CA ASP A 351 -15.51 5.96 -7.95
C ASP A 351 -15.55 7.15 -6.97
N CYS A 352 -14.63 7.22 -5.98
CA CYS A 352 -14.46 8.39 -5.13
C CYS A 352 -13.97 9.61 -5.93
N LEU A 353 -13.01 9.42 -6.83
CA LEU A 353 -12.51 10.51 -7.69
C LEU A 353 -13.58 10.98 -8.66
N LEU A 354 -14.33 10.07 -9.28
CA LEU A 354 -15.49 10.37 -10.14
C LEU A 354 -16.52 11.21 -9.37
N SER A 355 -16.91 10.76 -8.17
CA SER A 355 -17.80 11.51 -7.30
C SER A 355 -17.32 12.95 -7.09
N ALA A 356 -16.04 13.12 -6.74
CA ALA A 356 -15.44 14.42 -6.48
C ALA A 356 -15.46 15.34 -7.72
N ARG A 357 -15.16 14.81 -8.90
CA ARG A 357 -15.17 15.55 -10.18
C ARG A 357 -16.57 15.94 -10.62
N GLU A 358 -17.58 15.23 -10.16
CA GLU A 358 -18.99 15.50 -10.44
C GLU A 358 -19.74 16.16 -9.29
N GLY A 359 -19.06 17.05 -8.55
CA GLY A 359 -19.65 17.86 -7.48
C GLY A 359 -20.00 17.11 -6.21
N SER A 360 -19.27 16.04 -5.92
CA SER A 360 -19.47 15.17 -4.74
C SER A 360 -20.80 14.41 -4.74
N ARG A 361 -21.32 14.07 -5.92
CA ARG A 361 -22.52 13.22 -6.00
C ARG A 361 -22.25 11.81 -5.49
N VAL A 362 -23.28 11.15 -5.01
CA VAL A 362 -23.20 9.74 -4.63
C VAL A 362 -23.00 8.89 -5.90
N VAL A 363 -21.99 8.01 -5.85
CA VAL A 363 -21.75 6.98 -6.86
C VAL A 363 -22.11 5.62 -6.26
N SER A 364 -22.92 4.83 -6.96
CA SER A 364 -23.25 3.45 -6.60
C SER A 364 -22.32 2.48 -7.33
N LEU A 365 -21.81 1.46 -6.60
CA LEU A 365 -20.88 0.47 -7.14
C LEU A 365 -21.63 -0.77 -7.67
#